data_8cf76388fe20c38f5b6e9c83bf24dc3c
#
_entry.id   8cf76388fe20c38f5b6e9c83bf24dc3c
#
_cell.length_a   1.000
_cell.length_b   1.000
_cell.length_c   1.000
_cell.angle_alpha   90.00
_cell.angle_beta   90.00
_cell.angle_gamma   90.00
#
_symmetry.space_group_name_H-M   'P 1'
#
loop_
_entity.id
_entity.type
_entity.pdbx_description
1 polymer ?
#
loop_
_entity_poly.entity_id
_entity_poly.type
_entity_poly.pdbx_seq_one_letter_code
_entity_poly.pdbx_strand_id
1 'polypeptide(L)'
;MDFKHPKNFYIYERRVTREVKVGSVGIGASNPIRIQSMITTDTLDTKASIEEVIQLADAGCEIVRITAQTRRHAANLQHIAEGIRSAGCTVPLVADIHFKPDAAIEAAKWVEKVRVNPGNYADKKKFKTREYTDSEYAEELDRIREQFSPLVKLCKDRSVAIRIGTNHGSLSDRIMNRYGDTPKGMVESALEFARIARDLDYHNFVFSMKASNPKVMIGAYRLLVSALKEKGPDWNYPMHVGVTEAGDGEDGRIKSAIGIGSLLNDGIGDTVRVSLTEDAVCEVPV
;
A
#
# COMPACT_ATOMS: atom_id res chain seq x y z
N MET A 1 -18.95 -6.85 -16.26
CA MET A 1 -18.01 -7.62 -15.42
C MET A 1 -18.79 -8.21 -14.26
N ASP A 2 -18.91 -9.52 -14.22
CA ASP A 2 -19.55 -10.19 -13.08
C ASP A 2 -18.61 -10.17 -11.89
N PHE A 3 -18.96 -9.43 -10.87
CA PHE A 3 -18.27 -9.47 -9.58
C PHE A 3 -18.58 -10.81 -8.90
N LYS A 4 -17.70 -11.79 -9.04
CA LYS A 4 -17.86 -13.14 -8.46
C LYS A 4 -17.43 -13.22 -6.99
N HIS A 5 -17.40 -12.09 -6.29
CA HIS A 5 -17.10 -12.01 -4.86
C HIS A 5 -17.92 -10.87 -4.22
N PRO A 6 -18.59 -11.08 -3.09
CA PRO A 6 -18.66 -12.32 -2.29
C PRO A 6 -19.42 -13.43 -3.00
N LYS A 7 -19.09 -14.68 -2.67
CA LYS A 7 -19.78 -15.86 -3.22
C LYS A 7 -21.22 -15.97 -2.74
N ASN A 8 -21.49 -15.45 -1.55
CA ASN A 8 -22.78 -15.46 -0.89
C ASN A 8 -22.95 -14.20 -0.03
N PHE A 9 -24.05 -13.48 -0.18
CA PHE A 9 -24.35 -12.27 0.59
C PHE A 9 -24.84 -12.55 2.01
N TYR A 10 -25.22 -13.78 2.32
CA TYR A 10 -25.77 -14.18 3.62
C TYR A 10 -24.75 -14.88 4.53
N ILE A 11 -23.59 -15.27 3.99
CA ILE A 11 -22.55 -15.98 4.73
C ILE A 11 -21.26 -15.20 4.59
N TYR A 12 -20.72 -14.73 5.71
CA TYR A 12 -19.39 -14.11 5.73
C TYR A 12 -18.31 -15.17 5.49
N GLU A 13 -17.50 -14.95 4.46
CA GLU A 13 -16.35 -15.77 4.14
C GLU A 13 -15.16 -14.87 3.84
N ARG A 14 -14.18 -14.82 4.73
CA ARG A 14 -12.96 -14.06 4.48
C ARG A 14 -12.18 -14.67 3.32
N ARG A 15 -11.73 -13.83 2.38
CA ARG A 15 -10.91 -14.26 1.26
C ARG A 15 -9.61 -14.88 1.78
N VAL A 16 -9.32 -16.13 1.36
CA VAL A 16 -8.07 -16.80 1.70
C VAL A 16 -6.91 -16.15 0.94
N THR A 17 -5.94 -15.64 1.68
CA THR A 17 -4.72 -15.02 1.15
C THR A 17 -3.49 -15.77 1.64
N ARG A 18 -2.36 -15.58 0.96
CA ARG A 18 -1.06 -16.00 1.50
C ARG A 18 -0.67 -15.11 2.69
N GLU A 19 0.25 -15.58 3.50
CA GLU A 19 0.89 -14.74 4.51
C GLU A 19 1.95 -13.84 3.87
N VAL A 20 1.97 -12.58 4.29
CA VAL A 20 3.05 -11.62 4.04
C VAL A 20 3.58 -11.17 5.39
N LYS A 21 4.89 -11.29 5.60
CA LYS A 21 5.54 -10.92 6.86
C LYS A 21 6.08 -9.49 6.80
N VAL A 22 5.76 -8.72 7.83
CA VAL A 22 6.28 -7.36 8.06
C VAL A 22 6.99 -7.39 9.40
N GLY A 23 8.28 -7.68 9.40
CA GLY A 23 9.01 -8.02 10.62
C GLY A 23 8.38 -9.24 11.31
N SER A 24 7.96 -9.06 12.57
CA SER A 24 7.28 -10.08 13.38
C SER A 24 5.77 -10.18 13.11
N VAL A 25 5.18 -9.23 12.36
CA VAL A 25 3.74 -9.17 12.13
C VAL A 25 3.35 -9.86 10.83
N GLY A 26 2.54 -10.91 10.92
CA GLY A 26 1.93 -11.58 9.77
C GLY A 26 0.69 -10.86 9.27
N ILE A 27 0.54 -10.73 7.94
CA ILE A 27 -0.62 -10.16 7.25
C ILE A 27 -1.20 -11.22 6.33
N GLY A 28 -2.52 -11.39 6.34
CA GLY A 28 -3.20 -12.41 5.52
C GLY A 28 -3.18 -13.79 6.15
N ALA A 29 -3.46 -14.83 5.39
CA ALA A 29 -3.67 -16.20 5.87
C ALA A 29 -4.69 -16.25 7.03
N SER A 30 -4.33 -16.92 8.13
CA SER A 30 -5.13 -17.00 9.36
C SER A 30 -4.89 -15.84 10.34
N ASN A 31 -4.00 -14.89 10.00
CA ASN A 31 -3.74 -13.74 10.86
C ASN A 31 -4.98 -12.84 10.99
N PRO A 32 -5.17 -12.15 12.14
CA PRO A 32 -6.21 -11.15 12.27
C PRO A 32 -5.99 -9.99 11.29
N ILE A 33 -7.04 -9.20 11.06
CA ILE A 33 -6.92 -7.95 10.31
C ILE A 33 -6.05 -6.99 11.12
N ARG A 34 -4.95 -6.50 10.52
CA ARG A 34 -3.96 -5.69 11.21
C ARG A 34 -4.31 -4.21 11.14
N ILE A 35 -4.14 -3.51 12.25
CA ILE A 35 -4.34 -2.07 12.36
C ILE A 35 -3.04 -1.36 12.00
N GLN A 36 -3.13 -0.46 11.01
CA GLN A 36 -2.02 0.38 10.61
C GLN A 36 -2.43 1.85 10.68
N SER A 37 -1.56 2.71 11.21
CA SER A 37 -1.66 4.16 11.09
C SER A 37 -0.34 4.76 10.60
N MET A 38 -0.24 6.09 10.55
CA MET A 38 0.99 6.75 10.13
C MET A 38 1.22 8.01 10.96
N ILE A 39 2.48 8.31 11.23
CA ILE A 39 2.86 9.57 11.85
C ILE A 39 2.61 10.75 10.92
N THR A 40 2.38 11.90 11.53
CA THR A 40 2.19 13.21 10.87
C THR A 40 3.44 14.09 10.98
N THR A 41 4.28 13.82 11.95
CA THR A 41 5.55 14.49 12.21
C THR A 41 6.50 14.43 11.00
N ASP A 42 7.26 15.51 10.79
CA ASP A 42 8.34 15.51 9.79
C ASP A 42 9.37 14.43 10.13
N THR A 43 9.62 13.54 9.19
CA THR A 43 10.58 12.44 9.33
C THR A 43 12.00 12.91 9.66
N LEU A 44 12.36 14.16 9.41
CA LEU A 44 13.65 14.75 9.80
C LEU A 44 13.70 15.19 11.27
N ASP A 45 12.56 15.33 11.93
CA ASP A 45 12.50 15.47 13.38
C ASP A 45 12.49 14.06 14.02
N THR A 46 13.68 13.54 14.24
CA THR A 46 13.88 12.18 14.75
C THR A 46 13.20 11.98 16.10
N LYS A 47 13.33 12.95 17.02
CA LYS A 47 12.78 12.82 18.38
C LYS A 47 11.26 12.77 18.36
N ALA A 48 10.63 13.76 17.73
CA ALA A 48 9.17 13.80 17.63
C ALA A 48 8.60 12.60 16.86
N SER A 49 9.29 12.13 15.80
CA SER A 49 8.91 10.91 15.08
C SER A 49 8.94 9.67 15.97
N ILE A 50 9.97 9.50 16.82
CA ILE A 50 10.07 8.39 17.77
C ILE A 50 8.90 8.45 18.77
N GLU A 51 8.63 9.62 19.34
CA GLU A 51 7.56 9.82 20.32
C GLU A 51 6.19 9.47 19.69
N GLU A 52 5.88 9.95 18.48
CA GLU A 52 4.61 9.68 17.80
C GLU A 52 4.47 8.19 17.41
N VAL A 53 5.56 7.51 16.97
CA VAL A 53 5.53 6.06 16.71
C VAL A 53 5.18 5.28 17.96
N ILE A 54 5.77 5.62 19.11
CA ILE A 54 5.51 4.94 20.38
C ILE A 54 4.06 5.18 20.82
N GLN A 55 3.57 6.42 20.72
CA GLN A 55 2.17 6.74 21.05
C GLN A 55 1.18 5.93 20.20
N LEU A 56 1.45 5.78 18.91
CA LEU A 56 0.63 4.95 18.02
C LEU A 56 0.66 3.48 18.43
N ALA A 57 1.84 2.95 18.77
CA ALA A 57 2.00 1.57 19.21
C ALA A 57 1.25 1.32 20.53
N ASP A 58 1.36 2.23 21.50
CA ASP A 58 0.67 2.17 22.77
C ASP A 58 -0.87 2.25 22.62
N ALA A 59 -1.34 2.97 21.60
CA ALA A 59 -2.76 3.02 21.24
C ALA A 59 -3.28 1.74 20.57
N GLY A 60 -2.41 0.77 20.25
CA GLY A 60 -2.77 -0.50 19.63
C GLY A 60 -2.51 -0.57 18.13
N CYS A 61 -1.78 0.39 17.55
CA CYS A 61 -1.33 0.30 16.15
C CYS A 61 -0.29 -0.81 16.00
N GLU A 62 -0.56 -1.77 15.12
CA GLU A 62 0.31 -2.94 14.93
C GLU A 62 1.40 -2.73 13.86
N ILE A 63 1.26 -1.72 13.03
CA ILE A 63 2.22 -1.37 11.96
C ILE A 63 2.19 0.15 11.79
N VAL A 64 3.31 0.84 11.94
CA VAL A 64 3.37 2.30 11.83
C VAL A 64 4.04 2.72 10.52
N ARG A 65 3.41 3.64 9.78
CA ARG A 65 3.92 4.17 8.52
C ARG A 65 4.55 5.55 8.72
N ILE A 66 5.68 5.76 8.06
CA ILE A 66 6.45 7.00 8.08
C ILE A 66 6.67 7.44 6.64
N THR A 67 6.47 8.72 6.33
CA THR A 67 6.69 9.26 4.99
C THR A 67 8.19 9.45 4.72
N ALA A 68 8.70 8.98 3.57
CA ALA A 68 10.09 9.18 3.17
C ALA A 68 10.15 9.74 1.74
N GLN A 69 10.01 11.07 1.61
CA GLN A 69 9.91 11.75 0.32
C GLN A 69 11.25 11.83 -0.42
N THR A 70 12.36 11.87 0.30
CA THR A 70 13.72 12.00 -0.25
C THR A 70 14.65 10.97 0.37
N ARG A 71 15.82 10.77 -0.25
CA ARG A 71 16.87 9.91 0.31
C ARG A 71 17.31 10.36 1.72
N ARG A 72 17.27 11.67 2.02
CA ARG A 72 17.59 12.20 3.36
C ARG A 72 16.58 11.74 4.41
N HIS A 73 15.27 11.80 4.09
CA HIS A 73 14.23 11.26 4.97
C HIS A 73 14.39 9.74 5.14
N ALA A 74 14.64 9.02 4.04
CA ALA A 74 14.86 7.58 4.08
C ALA A 74 16.07 7.18 4.94
N ALA A 75 17.17 7.93 4.87
CA ALA A 75 18.34 7.71 5.71
C ALA A 75 18.05 7.96 7.20
N ASN A 76 17.22 8.97 7.52
CA ASN A 76 16.85 9.26 8.90
C ASN A 76 15.98 8.17 9.55
N LEU A 77 15.35 7.29 8.76
CA LEU A 77 14.63 6.13 9.28
C LEU A 77 15.52 5.20 10.11
N GLN A 78 16.84 5.18 9.87
CA GLN A 78 17.80 4.47 10.72
C GLN A 78 17.70 4.95 12.16
N HIS A 79 17.82 6.26 12.38
CA HIS A 79 17.82 6.83 13.73
C HIS A 79 16.45 6.66 14.42
N ILE A 80 15.37 6.76 13.66
CA ILE A 80 14.02 6.51 14.18
C ILE A 80 13.88 5.04 14.58
N ALA A 81 14.26 4.10 13.71
CA ALA A 81 14.21 2.66 14.00
C ALA A 81 15.05 2.29 15.22
N GLU A 82 16.28 2.77 15.30
CA GLU A 82 17.18 2.55 16.47
C GLU A 82 16.56 3.14 17.74
N GLY A 83 16.02 4.35 17.68
CA GLY A 83 15.40 5.04 18.81
C GLY A 83 14.20 4.31 19.38
N ILE A 84 13.25 3.88 18.55
CA ILE A 84 12.08 3.12 19.01
C ILE A 84 12.47 1.75 19.59
N ARG A 85 13.47 1.06 19.01
CA ARG A 85 13.99 -0.21 19.55
C ARG A 85 14.67 -0.02 20.90
N SER A 86 15.45 1.07 21.06
CA SER A 86 16.09 1.42 22.35
C SER A 86 15.06 1.74 23.43
N ALA A 87 13.89 2.26 23.06
CA ALA A 87 12.76 2.48 23.96
C ALA A 87 11.92 1.21 24.23
N GLY A 88 12.32 0.05 23.70
CA GLY A 88 11.61 -1.22 23.86
C GLY A 88 10.39 -1.41 22.94
N CYS A 89 10.10 -0.47 22.05
CA CYS A 89 9.01 -0.59 21.09
C CYS A 89 9.43 -1.45 19.87
N THR A 90 8.67 -2.52 19.62
CA THR A 90 8.97 -3.50 18.56
C THR A 90 8.05 -3.38 17.34
N VAL A 91 7.19 -2.36 17.30
CA VAL A 91 6.26 -2.16 16.18
C VAL A 91 7.03 -2.05 14.85
N PRO A 92 6.64 -2.81 13.81
CA PRO A 92 7.28 -2.70 12.50
C PRO A 92 6.96 -1.39 11.81
N LEU A 93 7.95 -0.87 11.11
CA LEU A 93 7.87 0.39 10.36
C LEU A 93 7.61 0.16 8.88
N VAL A 94 6.87 1.09 8.28
CA VAL A 94 6.64 1.15 6.83
C VAL A 94 7.12 2.49 6.30
N ALA A 95 8.05 2.48 5.36
CA ALA A 95 8.42 3.68 4.62
C ALA A 95 7.43 3.94 3.47
N ASP A 96 6.85 5.12 3.44
CA ASP A 96 5.98 5.56 2.34
C ASP A 96 6.78 6.38 1.34
N ILE A 97 7.08 5.76 0.20
CA ILE A 97 7.88 6.37 -0.86
C ILE A 97 6.93 6.95 -1.92
N HIS A 98 7.05 8.26 -2.13
CA HIS A 98 6.17 8.95 -3.06
C HIS A 98 6.71 8.97 -4.49
N PHE A 99 7.99 9.32 -4.73
CA PHE A 99 8.47 9.67 -6.06
C PHE A 99 9.85 9.14 -6.46
N LYS A 100 10.65 8.61 -5.53
CA LYS A 100 12.09 8.39 -5.80
C LYS A 100 12.53 6.96 -5.52
N PRO A 101 12.98 6.22 -6.55
CA PRO A 101 13.51 4.86 -6.36
C PRO A 101 14.71 4.79 -5.39
N ASP A 102 15.60 5.80 -5.40
CA ASP A 102 16.76 5.87 -4.50
C ASP A 102 16.36 5.99 -3.02
N ALA A 103 15.27 6.72 -2.73
CA ALA A 103 14.72 6.78 -1.37
C ALA A 103 14.13 5.44 -0.94
N ALA A 104 13.49 4.69 -1.86
CA ALA A 104 12.97 3.36 -1.56
C ALA A 104 14.08 2.36 -1.20
N ILE A 105 15.17 2.37 -1.99
CA ILE A 105 16.34 1.52 -1.75
C ILE A 105 17.00 1.88 -0.40
N GLU A 106 17.13 3.16 -0.09
CA GLU A 106 17.67 3.59 1.20
C GLU A 106 16.77 3.17 2.37
N ALA A 107 15.45 3.41 2.26
CA ALA A 107 14.50 3.05 3.30
C ALA A 107 14.43 1.54 3.58
N ALA A 108 14.52 0.70 2.54
CA ALA A 108 14.50 -0.76 2.68
C ALA A 108 15.65 -1.35 3.53
N LYS A 109 16.63 -0.54 3.89
CA LYS A 109 17.71 -0.94 4.82
C LYS A 109 17.27 -0.88 6.28
N TRP A 110 16.24 -0.09 6.61
CA TRP A 110 15.92 0.33 7.98
C TRP A 110 14.52 -0.01 8.44
N VAL A 111 13.63 -0.40 7.51
CA VAL A 111 12.22 -0.68 7.80
C VAL A 111 11.81 -2.08 7.36
N GLU A 112 10.74 -2.59 7.93
CA GLU A 112 10.20 -3.92 7.64
C GLU A 112 9.27 -3.96 6.41
N LYS A 113 8.81 -2.78 5.95
CA LYS A 113 7.99 -2.69 4.72
C LYS A 113 8.25 -1.37 3.99
N VAL A 114 8.26 -1.41 2.67
CA VAL A 114 8.31 -0.23 1.80
C VAL A 114 7.04 -0.13 0.98
N ARG A 115 6.39 1.03 0.98
CA ARG A 115 5.28 1.30 0.06
C ARG A 115 5.80 2.04 -1.15
N VAL A 116 5.46 1.52 -2.32
CA VAL A 116 5.64 2.19 -3.61
C VAL A 116 4.29 2.54 -4.22
N ASN A 117 4.23 3.69 -4.88
CA ASN A 117 3.06 4.09 -5.65
C ASN A 117 3.37 3.91 -7.16
N PRO A 118 2.76 2.92 -7.83
CA PRO A 118 3.02 2.66 -9.25
C PRO A 118 2.95 3.88 -10.15
N GLY A 119 1.99 4.78 -9.91
CA GLY A 119 1.81 5.96 -10.73
C GLY A 119 2.88 7.04 -10.60
N ASN A 120 3.68 7.01 -9.53
CA ASN A 120 4.69 8.02 -9.23
C ASN A 120 6.11 7.46 -9.12
N TYR A 121 6.26 6.15 -8.97
CA TYR A 121 7.57 5.54 -8.66
C TYR A 121 8.53 5.62 -9.84
N ALA A 122 8.09 5.20 -11.00
CA ALA A 122 8.87 5.17 -12.23
C ALA A 122 8.29 6.13 -13.28
N ASP A 123 6.99 6.33 -13.29
CA ASP A 123 6.29 7.25 -14.17
C ASP A 123 6.18 8.62 -13.53
N LYS A 124 6.21 9.67 -14.34
CA LYS A 124 5.89 11.02 -13.91
C LYS A 124 4.62 11.46 -14.60
N LYS A 125 3.60 11.81 -13.80
CA LYS A 125 2.41 12.47 -14.32
C LYS A 125 2.81 13.84 -14.89
N LYS A 126 2.68 14.00 -16.18
CA LYS A 126 3.01 15.24 -16.91
C LYS A 126 1.75 15.93 -17.44
N PHE A 127 0.56 15.36 -17.18
CA PHE A 127 -0.73 15.82 -17.71
C PHE A 127 -0.75 15.93 -19.25
N LYS A 128 0.01 15.06 -19.92
CA LYS A 128 0.06 15.02 -21.38
C LYS A 128 -0.88 13.95 -21.90
N THR A 129 -1.82 14.37 -22.70
CA THR A 129 -2.58 13.44 -23.55
C THR A 129 -1.65 12.96 -24.65
N ARG A 130 -1.21 11.72 -24.55
CA ARG A 130 -0.38 11.05 -25.55
C ARG A 130 -0.89 9.64 -25.74
N GLU A 131 -1.26 9.31 -26.94
CA GLU A 131 -1.51 7.92 -27.31
C GLU A 131 -0.17 7.18 -27.37
N TYR A 132 -0.12 6.02 -26.72
CA TYR A 132 1.03 5.12 -26.77
C TYR A 132 0.70 3.97 -27.72
N THR A 133 1.57 3.72 -28.68
CA THR A 133 1.55 2.47 -29.44
C THR A 133 1.88 1.30 -28.49
N ASP A 134 1.56 0.07 -28.92
CA ASP A 134 1.88 -1.10 -28.11
C ASP A 134 3.39 -1.26 -27.89
N SER A 135 4.22 -0.90 -28.87
CA SER A 135 5.68 -0.90 -28.74
C SER A 135 6.16 0.12 -27.71
N GLU A 136 5.71 1.38 -27.80
CA GLU A 136 6.07 2.42 -26.82
C GLU A 136 5.60 2.06 -25.40
N TYR A 137 4.44 1.42 -25.30
CA TYR A 137 3.94 0.95 -24.00
C TYR A 137 4.83 -0.15 -23.42
N ALA A 138 5.32 -1.08 -24.24
CA ALA A 138 6.23 -2.15 -23.83
C ALA A 138 7.59 -1.57 -23.40
N GLU A 139 8.15 -0.61 -24.12
CA GLU A 139 9.40 0.08 -23.75
C GLU A 139 9.29 0.77 -22.37
N GLU A 140 8.14 1.41 -22.10
CA GLU A 140 7.89 2.01 -20.80
C GLU A 140 7.79 0.95 -19.67
N LEU A 141 7.24 -0.23 -19.96
CA LEU A 141 7.22 -1.35 -18.99
C LEU A 141 8.63 -1.86 -18.71
N ASP A 142 9.49 -1.94 -19.70
CA ASP A 142 10.90 -2.33 -19.53
C ASP A 142 11.64 -1.29 -18.69
N ARG A 143 11.42 -0.02 -18.90
CA ARG A 143 11.96 1.07 -18.07
C ARG A 143 11.50 0.98 -16.62
N ILE A 144 10.22 0.67 -16.39
CA ILE A 144 9.69 0.45 -15.03
C ILE A 144 10.36 -0.75 -14.39
N ARG A 145 10.54 -1.84 -15.14
CA ARG A 145 11.23 -3.04 -14.68
C ARG A 145 12.66 -2.74 -14.26
N GLU A 146 13.40 -1.98 -15.06
CA GLU A 146 14.78 -1.57 -14.71
C GLU A 146 14.85 -0.77 -13.41
N GLN A 147 13.90 0.13 -13.18
CA GLN A 147 13.88 0.99 -11.98
C GLN A 147 13.35 0.28 -10.74
N PHE A 148 12.44 -0.66 -10.88
CA PHE A 148 11.82 -1.35 -9.73
C PHE A 148 12.56 -2.61 -9.31
N SER A 149 13.22 -3.32 -10.23
CA SER A 149 13.93 -4.57 -9.94
C SER A 149 15.01 -4.45 -8.86
N PRO A 150 15.80 -3.36 -8.77
CA PRO A 150 16.77 -3.21 -7.69
C PRO A 150 16.15 -3.21 -6.29
N LEU A 151 15.00 -2.52 -6.13
CA LEU A 151 14.27 -2.53 -4.87
C LEU A 151 13.73 -3.93 -4.54
N VAL A 152 13.12 -4.62 -5.52
CA VAL A 152 12.57 -5.96 -5.32
C VAL A 152 13.66 -6.94 -4.86
N LYS A 153 14.84 -6.91 -5.51
CA LYS A 153 15.99 -7.75 -5.13
C LYS A 153 16.46 -7.47 -3.71
N LEU A 154 16.64 -6.19 -3.37
CA LEU A 154 17.04 -5.79 -2.01
C LEU A 154 16.00 -6.22 -0.96
N CYS A 155 14.71 -6.04 -1.25
CA CYS A 155 13.65 -6.48 -0.35
C CYS A 155 13.60 -8.01 -0.20
N LYS A 156 13.88 -8.77 -1.27
CA LYS A 156 14.00 -10.23 -1.22
C LYS A 156 15.14 -10.66 -0.31
N ASP A 157 16.33 -10.08 -0.50
CA ASP A 157 17.54 -10.41 0.27
C ASP A 157 17.41 -10.06 1.75
N ARG A 158 16.67 -9.00 2.07
CA ARG A 158 16.50 -8.51 3.44
C ARG A 158 15.18 -8.93 4.10
N SER A 159 14.35 -9.71 3.44
CA SER A 159 13.01 -10.10 3.91
C SER A 159 12.08 -8.90 4.23
N VAL A 160 12.28 -7.79 3.54
CA VAL A 160 11.42 -6.58 3.65
C VAL A 160 10.20 -6.77 2.78
N ALA A 161 9.01 -6.44 3.29
CA ALA A 161 7.77 -6.52 2.52
C ALA A 161 7.62 -5.29 1.58
N ILE A 162 6.88 -5.46 0.49
CA ILE A 162 6.51 -4.34 -0.39
C ILE A 162 4.99 -4.15 -0.34
N ARG A 163 4.52 -2.90 -0.25
CA ARG A 163 3.14 -2.58 -0.59
C ARG A 163 3.08 -1.89 -1.95
N ILE A 164 2.45 -2.56 -2.91
CA ILE A 164 2.10 -1.97 -4.21
C ILE A 164 0.83 -1.16 -3.98
N GLY A 165 1.02 0.14 -3.79
CA GLY A 165 -0.01 1.03 -3.27
C GLY A 165 -0.50 2.04 -4.29
N THR A 166 -1.45 1.62 -5.14
CA THR A 166 -2.09 2.50 -6.12
C THR A 166 -3.04 3.48 -5.44
N ASN A 167 -2.98 4.72 -5.88
CA ASN A 167 -3.90 5.78 -5.50
C ASN A 167 -4.55 6.35 -6.77
N HIS A 168 -5.88 6.45 -6.81
CA HIS A 168 -6.66 6.95 -7.94
C HIS A 168 -6.16 8.32 -8.43
N GLY A 169 -5.92 9.27 -7.54
CA GLY A 169 -5.45 10.61 -7.87
C GLY A 169 -4.03 10.69 -8.46
N SER A 170 -3.28 9.59 -8.48
CA SER A 170 -1.88 9.55 -8.93
C SER A 170 -1.58 8.48 -9.99
N LEU A 171 -2.57 8.10 -10.77
CA LEU A 171 -2.34 7.23 -11.94
C LEU A 171 -1.41 7.94 -12.94
N SER A 172 -0.48 7.18 -13.55
CA SER A 172 0.41 7.73 -14.58
C SER A 172 -0.35 8.09 -15.86
N ASP A 173 0.18 9.04 -16.64
CA ASP A 173 -0.44 9.44 -17.91
C ASP A 173 -0.59 8.25 -18.85
N ARG A 174 0.37 7.32 -18.86
CA ARG A 174 0.34 6.09 -19.66
C ARG A 174 -0.85 5.20 -19.31
N ILE A 175 -1.11 5.00 -18.02
CA ILE A 175 -2.27 4.23 -17.53
C ILE A 175 -3.58 4.96 -17.84
N MET A 176 -3.62 6.27 -17.62
CA MET A 176 -4.81 7.08 -17.87
C MET A 176 -5.19 7.08 -19.36
N ASN A 177 -4.22 7.20 -20.25
CA ASN A 177 -4.46 7.17 -21.69
C ASN A 177 -4.93 5.79 -22.19
N ARG A 178 -4.41 4.68 -21.63
CA ARG A 178 -4.76 3.32 -22.07
C ARG A 178 -6.02 2.75 -21.42
N TYR A 179 -6.22 3.01 -20.14
CA TYR A 179 -7.30 2.39 -19.33
C TYR A 179 -8.28 3.39 -18.72
N GLY A 180 -8.00 4.70 -18.87
CA GLY A 180 -8.79 5.77 -18.31
C GLY A 180 -8.56 5.97 -16.80
N ASP A 181 -9.17 7.03 -16.26
CA ASP A 181 -9.23 7.31 -14.82
C ASP A 181 -10.31 6.45 -14.15
N THR A 182 -10.07 5.15 -14.08
CA THR A 182 -11.06 4.13 -13.76
C THR A 182 -10.50 3.09 -12.76
N PRO A 183 -11.37 2.32 -12.09
CA PRO A 183 -10.94 1.16 -11.32
C PRO A 183 -10.06 0.18 -12.12
N LYS A 184 -10.31 0.02 -13.43
CA LYS A 184 -9.48 -0.82 -14.31
C LYS A 184 -8.06 -0.27 -14.43
N GLY A 185 -7.91 1.04 -14.62
CA GLY A 185 -6.59 1.69 -14.64
C GLY A 185 -5.83 1.49 -13.33
N MET A 186 -6.51 1.61 -12.19
CA MET A 186 -5.91 1.33 -10.89
C MET A 186 -5.39 -0.11 -10.78
N VAL A 187 -6.19 -1.08 -11.21
CA VAL A 187 -5.84 -2.51 -11.14
C VAL A 187 -4.66 -2.82 -12.05
N GLU A 188 -4.67 -2.40 -13.32
CA GLU A 188 -3.57 -2.66 -14.24
C GLU A 188 -2.27 -1.99 -13.78
N SER A 189 -2.34 -0.77 -13.28
CA SER A 189 -1.18 -0.09 -12.69
C SER A 189 -0.49 -0.90 -11.60
N ALA A 190 -1.26 -1.56 -10.73
CA ALA A 190 -0.72 -2.42 -9.69
C ALA A 190 -0.23 -3.77 -10.21
N LEU A 191 -0.94 -4.37 -11.17
CA LEU A 191 -0.60 -5.67 -11.73
C LEU A 191 0.70 -5.64 -12.53
N GLU A 192 1.06 -4.51 -13.17
CA GLU A 192 2.34 -4.35 -13.83
C GLU A 192 3.51 -4.52 -12.85
N PHE A 193 3.45 -3.85 -11.71
CA PHE A 193 4.47 -3.98 -10.66
C PHE A 193 4.49 -5.38 -10.03
N ALA A 194 3.32 -5.99 -9.85
CA ALA A 194 3.22 -7.34 -9.32
C ALA A 194 3.82 -8.39 -10.27
N ARG A 195 3.64 -8.24 -11.61
CA ARG A 195 4.28 -9.10 -12.60
C ARG A 195 5.80 -9.02 -12.48
N ILE A 196 6.37 -7.82 -12.39
CA ILE A 196 7.82 -7.63 -12.22
C ILE A 196 8.33 -8.29 -10.94
N ALA A 197 7.62 -8.12 -9.82
CA ALA A 197 7.98 -8.75 -8.55
C ALA A 197 7.97 -10.28 -8.67
N ARG A 198 6.94 -10.85 -9.28
CA ARG A 198 6.80 -12.30 -9.49
C ARG A 198 7.85 -12.87 -10.43
N ASP A 199 8.20 -12.15 -11.50
CA ASP A 199 9.26 -12.57 -12.44
C ASP A 199 10.63 -12.65 -11.75
N LEU A 200 10.81 -11.92 -10.64
CA LEU A 200 11.98 -11.99 -9.76
C LEU A 200 11.80 -13.00 -8.61
N ASP A 201 10.76 -13.83 -8.66
CA ASP A 201 10.41 -14.77 -7.62
C ASP A 201 10.31 -14.10 -6.24
N TYR A 202 9.63 -12.96 -6.19
CA TYR A 202 9.37 -12.23 -4.97
C TYR A 202 7.87 -12.14 -4.71
N HIS A 203 7.44 -12.65 -3.54
CA HIS A 203 6.05 -12.82 -3.19
C HIS A 203 5.65 -12.14 -1.87
N ASN A 204 6.60 -11.49 -1.17
CA ASN A 204 6.33 -10.81 0.10
C ASN A 204 5.76 -9.41 -0.12
N PHE A 205 4.59 -9.30 -0.78
CA PHE A 205 3.95 -8.03 -1.04
C PHE A 205 2.44 -8.03 -0.83
N VAL A 206 1.89 -6.86 -0.56
CA VAL A 206 0.46 -6.59 -0.39
C VAL A 206 0.00 -5.52 -1.38
N PHE A 207 -1.29 -5.55 -1.74
CA PHE A 207 -1.90 -4.52 -2.58
C PHE A 207 -2.67 -3.48 -1.78
N SER A 208 -2.79 -2.27 -2.34
CA SER A 208 -3.84 -1.34 -1.93
C SER A 208 -4.33 -0.50 -3.12
N MET A 209 -5.65 -0.29 -3.18
CA MET A 209 -6.36 0.46 -4.22
C MET A 209 -7.12 1.62 -3.59
N LYS A 210 -6.40 2.68 -3.20
CA LYS A 210 -6.99 3.79 -2.46
C LYS A 210 -7.58 4.85 -3.38
N ALA A 211 -8.73 5.39 -2.99
CA ALA A 211 -9.35 6.55 -3.59
C ALA A 211 -10.07 7.36 -2.51
N SER A 212 -10.29 8.66 -2.74
CA SER A 212 -11.10 9.52 -1.88
C SER A 212 -12.60 9.27 -2.05
N ASN A 213 -13.01 8.77 -3.22
CA ASN A 213 -14.38 8.31 -3.47
C ASN A 213 -14.52 6.84 -3.07
N PRO A 214 -15.33 6.50 -2.03
CA PRO A 214 -15.51 5.13 -1.57
C PRO A 214 -16.04 4.18 -2.65
N LYS A 215 -16.91 4.64 -3.55
CA LYS A 215 -17.44 3.81 -4.65
C LYS A 215 -16.34 3.37 -5.61
N VAL A 216 -15.43 4.28 -5.98
CA VAL A 216 -14.28 3.98 -6.84
C VAL A 216 -13.35 3.01 -6.12
N MET A 217 -13.07 3.24 -4.84
CA MET A 217 -12.23 2.38 -4.02
C MET A 217 -12.80 0.96 -3.95
N ILE A 218 -14.07 0.80 -3.56
CA ILE A 218 -14.74 -0.50 -3.46
C ILE A 218 -14.71 -1.22 -4.80
N GLY A 219 -15.05 -0.52 -5.89
CA GLY A 219 -15.01 -1.08 -7.24
C GLY A 219 -13.62 -1.55 -7.65
N ALA A 220 -12.57 -0.79 -7.31
CA ALA A 220 -11.19 -1.15 -7.63
C ALA A 220 -10.70 -2.40 -6.87
N TYR A 221 -11.01 -2.53 -5.58
CA TYR A 221 -10.66 -3.74 -4.81
C TYR A 221 -11.41 -4.97 -5.29
N ARG A 222 -12.71 -4.87 -5.54
CA ARG A 222 -13.52 -5.98 -6.08
C ARG A 222 -13.00 -6.42 -7.45
N LEU A 223 -12.67 -5.47 -8.31
CA LEU A 223 -12.09 -5.76 -9.62
C LEU A 223 -10.70 -6.41 -9.51
N LEU A 224 -9.85 -5.93 -8.58
CA LEU A 224 -8.56 -6.54 -8.33
C LEU A 224 -8.70 -8.00 -7.87
N VAL A 225 -9.61 -8.28 -6.93
CA VAL A 225 -9.89 -9.67 -6.49
C VAL A 225 -10.29 -10.56 -7.65
N SER A 226 -11.18 -10.10 -8.53
CA SER A 226 -11.59 -10.85 -9.72
C SER A 226 -10.42 -11.10 -10.66
N ALA A 227 -9.62 -10.06 -10.95
CA ALA A 227 -8.45 -10.16 -11.82
C ALA A 227 -7.36 -11.10 -11.25
N LEU A 228 -7.13 -11.08 -9.94
CA LEU A 228 -6.20 -11.99 -9.29
C LEU A 228 -6.71 -13.45 -9.35
N LYS A 229 -8.01 -13.67 -9.15
CA LYS A 229 -8.63 -15.00 -9.24
C LYS A 229 -8.50 -15.59 -10.65
N GLU A 230 -8.69 -14.78 -11.68
CA GLU A 230 -8.53 -15.19 -13.08
C GLU A 230 -7.09 -15.60 -13.42
N LYS A 231 -6.09 -15.04 -12.73
CA LYS A 231 -4.67 -15.37 -12.91
C LYS A 231 -4.26 -16.69 -12.26
N GLY A 232 -5.06 -17.20 -11.34
CA GLY A 232 -4.81 -18.48 -10.67
C GLY A 232 -4.73 -18.40 -9.15
N PRO A 233 -4.72 -19.54 -8.46
CA PRO A 233 -4.79 -19.62 -7.00
C PRO A 233 -3.55 -19.06 -6.30
N ASP A 234 -2.42 -19.01 -6.97
CA ASP A 234 -1.14 -18.48 -6.48
C ASP A 234 -1.07 -16.93 -6.51
N TRP A 235 -2.10 -16.25 -7.05
CA TRP A 235 -2.28 -14.80 -7.01
C TRP A 235 -3.10 -14.31 -5.79
N ASN A 236 -3.09 -15.06 -4.72
CA ASN A 236 -3.86 -14.81 -3.50
C ASN A 236 -3.20 -13.82 -2.53
N TYR A 237 -2.66 -12.71 -3.02
CA TYR A 237 -1.99 -11.70 -2.21
C TYR A 237 -2.95 -10.96 -1.29
N PRO A 238 -2.50 -10.59 -0.05
CA PRO A 238 -3.29 -9.83 0.90
C PRO A 238 -3.48 -8.37 0.47
N MET A 239 -4.49 -7.73 1.09
CA MET A 239 -4.90 -6.37 0.75
C MET A 239 -4.90 -5.46 1.98
N HIS A 240 -4.31 -4.27 1.81
CA HIS A 240 -4.40 -3.16 2.74
C HIS A 240 -5.51 -2.22 2.31
N VAL A 241 -6.58 -2.12 3.11
CA VAL A 241 -7.77 -1.33 2.77
C VAL A 241 -7.79 0.00 3.52
N GLY A 242 -8.40 1.01 2.93
CA GLY A 242 -8.57 2.33 3.52
C GLY A 242 -8.95 3.38 2.48
N VAL A 243 -9.79 4.31 2.90
CA VAL A 243 -10.13 5.51 2.11
C VAL A 243 -8.99 6.51 2.27
N THR A 244 -8.58 7.20 1.20
CA THR A 244 -7.62 8.30 1.27
C THR A 244 -8.36 9.63 1.33
N GLU A 245 -7.83 10.59 2.11
CA GLU A 245 -8.44 11.91 2.25
C GLU A 245 -9.93 11.83 2.64
N ALA A 246 -10.22 11.01 3.64
CA ALA A 246 -11.61 10.77 4.05
C ALA A 246 -12.25 12.04 4.67
N GLY A 247 -11.45 12.92 5.25
CA GLY A 247 -11.88 14.13 5.93
C GLY A 247 -11.67 14.05 7.44
N ASP A 248 -12.28 14.95 8.15
CA ASP A 248 -12.23 15.06 9.60
C ASP A 248 -13.52 14.57 10.27
N GLY A 249 -13.48 14.50 11.59
CA GLY A 249 -14.63 14.26 12.45
C GLY A 249 -15.49 13.06 12.02
N GLU A 250 -16.79 13.29 12.03
CA GLU A 250 -17.80 12.28 11.71
C GLU A 250 -17.78 11.90 10.23
N ASP A 251 -17.60 12.87 9.32
CA ASP A 251 -17.58 12.63 7.87
C ASP A 251 -16.45 11.67 7.47
N GLY A 252 -15.25 11.86 8.01
CA GLY A 252 -14.11 10.98 7.76
C GLY A 252 -14.37 9.54 8.25
N ARG A 253 -15.01 9.41 9.42
CA ARG A 253 -15.40 8.11 10.01
C ARG A 253 -16.47 7.43 9.17
N ILE A 254 -17.52 8.16 8.76
CA ILE A 254 -18.60 7.62 7.92
C ILE A 254 -18.06 7.15 6.56
N LYS A 255 -17.24 7.96 5.89
CA LYS A 255 -16.61 7.55 4.62
C LYS A 255 -15.73 6.31 4.78
N SER A 256 -14.95 6.26 5.86
CA SER A 256 -14.10 5.11 6.18
C SER A 256 -14.94 3.87 6.49
N ALA A 257 -16.01 4.00 7.28
CA ALA A 257 -16.94 2.92 7.57
C ALA A 257 -17.59 2.37 6.30
N ILE A 258 -18.06 3.24 5.39
CA ILE A 258 -18.62 2.81 4.11
C ILE A 258 -17.58 2.09 3.26
N GLY A 259 -16.40 2.70 3.07
CA GLY A 259 -15.39 2.14 2.18
C GLY A 259 -14.74 0.86 2.72
N ILE A 260 -14.24 0.90 3.95
CA ILE A 260 -13.59 -0.24 4.61
C ILE A 260 -14.61 -1.30 4.96
N GLY A 261 -15.73 -0.92 5.59
CA GLY A 261 -16.77 -1.83 6.03
C GLY A 261 -17.39 -2.65 4.89
N SER A 262 -17.66 -2.02 3.73
CA SER A 262 -18.15 -2.75 2.55
C SER A 262 -17.15 -3.82 2.09
N LEU A 263 -15.86 -3.53 2.08
CA LEU A 263 -14.84 -4.49 1.67
C LEU A 263 -14.67 -5.61 2.71
N LEU A 264 -14.66 -5.26 4.00
CA LEU A 264 -14.60 -6.27 5.06
C LEU A 264 -15.83 -7.18 5.03
N ASN A 265 -17.01 -6.65 4.77
CA ASN A 265 -18.22 -7.45 4.59
C ASN A 265 -18.13 -8.40 3.38
N ASP A 266 -17.41 -8.00 2.33
CA ASP A 266 -17.10 -8.88 1.20
C ASP A 266 -15.99 -9.91 1.52
N GLY A 267 -15.42 -9.90 2.73
CA GLY A 267 -14.27 -10.72 3.12
C GLY A 267 -12.94 -10.22 2.54
N ILE A 268 -12.87 -8.98 2.07
CA ILE A 268 -11.68 -8.36 1.47
C ILE A 268 -11.03 -7.41 2.48
N GLY A 269 -9.78 -7.67 2.83
CA GLY A 269 -8.99 -6.82 3.73
C GLY A 269 -8.22 -7.65 4.76
N ASP A 270 -6.93 -7.41 4.81
CA ASP A 270 -5.98 -8.11 5.68
C ASP A 270 -5.26 -7.13 6.61
N THR A 271 -5.25 -5.85 6.26
CA THR A 271 -4.82 -4.74 7.10
C THR A 271 -5.61 -3.49 6.73
N VAL A 272 -5.89 -2.65 7.71
CA VAL A 272 -6.72 -1.46 7.57
C VAL A 272 -5.99 -0.20 8.02
N ARG A 273 -6.32 0.94 7.39
CA ARG A 273 -6.00 2.26 7.91
C ARG A 273 -7.21 3.18 7.70
N VAL A 274 -7.75 3.71 8.76
CA VAL A 274 -8.60 4.90 8.74
C VAL A 274 -7.70 6.11 8.53
N SER A 275 -8.09 7.07 7.72
CA SER A 275 -7.33 8.29 7.45
C SER A 275 -8.18 9.51 7.80
N LEU A 276 -7.86 10.17 8.89
CA LEU A 276 -8.54 11.36 9.40
C LEU A 276 -7.62 12.59 9.30
N THR A 277 -8.23 13.77 9.30
CA THR A 277 -7.53 15.06 9.46
C THR A 277 -7.48 15.41 10.95
N GLU A 278 -7.08 14.45 11.78
CA GLU A 278 -6.97 14.53 13.23
C GLU A 278 -5.61 13.94 13.65
N ASP A 279 -5.28 14.01 14.94
CA ASP A 279 -4.10 13.31 15.44
C ASP A 279 -4.16 11.82 15.09
N ALA A 280 -3.07 11.28 14.62
CA ALA A 280 -3.01 9.92 14.09
C ALA A 280 -3.45 8.84 15.12
N VAL A 281 -3.29 9.12 16.39
CA VAL A 281 -3.76 8.25 17.50
C VAL A 281 -5.27 8.07 17.47
N CYS A 282 -6.03 9.08 17.02
CA CYS A 282 -7.49 9.00 16.91
C CYS A 282 -7.96 8.02 15.79
N GLU A 283 -7.07 7.64 14.87
CA GLU A 283 -7.39 6.68 13.80
C GLU A 283 -7.50 5.24 14.32
N VAL A 284 -6.78 4.91 15.40
CA VAL A 284 -6.63 3.53 15.90
C VAL A 284 -7.92 2.95 16.49
N PRO A 285 -8.68 3.67 17.34
CA PRO A 285 -9.90 3.14 17.95
C PRO A 285 -11.12 3.14 17.03
N VAL A 286 -11.06 3.77 15.84
CA VAL A 286 -12.17 3.85 14.87
C VAL A 286 -12.38 2.54 14.15
#